data_d9fecae83d8fa6393a618e8860a8b3ba
#
_entry.id   d9fecae83d8fa6393a618e8860a8b3ba
#
_cell.length_a   1.000
_cell.length_b   1.000
_cell.length_c   1.000
_cell.angle_alpha   90.00
_cell.angle_beta   90.00
_cell.angle_gamma   90.00
#
_symmetry.space_group_name_H-M   'P 1'
#
loop_
_entity.id
_entity.type
_entity.pdbx_description
1 polymer ?
#
loop_
_entity_poly.entity_id
_entity_poly.type
_entity_poly.pdbx_seq_one_letter_code
_entity_poly.pdbx_strand_id
1 'polypeptide(L)'
;MYGRIASLGLLLIVLWSTASPAQAPASIGTVDALVGDCTVVRFGESGARALAVGTALYEGDRIRTEAGARLRLAFVDGTVVQLGESTDLALDWFLHAPDAGTQNVLLRVSSGIFRVILELVLPRAAFEVQTTTAVASVRGTDWIAEATPEATAIVALEGQVAIRNIEPALPGEVVLGPGEGTTVTADAPPTAPTVWGDARRNQFIERTTVP
;
A
#
# COMPACT_ATOMS: atom_id res chain seq x y z
N MET A 1 57.49 56.76 -33.61
CA MET A 1 57.18 55.41 -34.05
C MET A 1 56.88 54.64 -32.81
N TYR A 2 55.59 54.58 -32.41
CA TYR A 2 55.16 54.00 -31.14
C TYR A 2 54.29 52.76 -31.44
N GLY A 3 54.79 51.58 -31.08
CA GLY A 3 54.06 50.30 -31.15
C GLY A 3 53.09 50.12 -29.97
N ARG A 4 51.80 49.93 -30.24
CA ARG A 4 50.80 49.61 -29.23
C ARG A 4 50.73 48.08 -29.05
N ILE A 5 51.10 47.64 -27.84
CA ILE A 5 50.92 46.24 -27.42
C ILE A 5 49.48 46.11 -26.92
N ALA A 6 48.68 45.33 -27.63
CA ALA A 6 47.30 44.96 -27.19
C ALA A 6 47.42 43.73 -26.28
N SER A 7 47.12 43.93 -24.99
CA SER A 7 46.97 42.81 -24.02
C SER A 7 45.61 42.17 -24.18
N LEU A 8 45.56 40.90 -24.60
CA LEU A 8 44.37 40.07 -24.69
C LEU A 8 44.11 39.44 -23.31
N GLY A 9 43.16 39.98 -22.57
CA GLY A 9 42.73 39.42 -21.28
C GLY A 9 41.87 38.19 -21.50
N LEU A 10 42.34 37.02 -21.06
CA LEU A 10 41.61 35.77 -21.07
C LEU A 10 40.62 35.74 -19.87
N LEU A 11 39.34 35.91 -20.14
CA LEU A 11 38.28 35.82 -19.13
C LEU A 11 37.97 34.34 -18.85
N LEU A 12 38.42 33.81 -17.71
CA LEU A 12 38.14 32.46 -17.26
C LEU A 12 36.73 32.45 -16.61
N ILE A 13 35.73 31.95 -17.34
CA ILE A 13 34.38 31.74 -16.79
C ILE A 13 34.40 30.43 -16.03
N VAL A 14 34.42 30.49 -14.70
CA VAL A 14 34.24 29.32 -13.82
C VAL A 14 32.73 29.03 -13.72
N LEU A 15 32.27 28.01 -14.43
CA LEU A 15 30.91 27.50 -14.29
C LEU A 15 30.81 26.71 -12.98
N TRP A 16 30.26 27.33 -11.96
CA TRP A 16 29.85 26.61 -10.76
C TRP A 16 28.58 25.84 -11.08
N SER A 17 28.71 24.52 -11.27
CA SER A 17 27.56 23.58 -11.29
C SER A 17 26.97 23.51 -9.89
N THR A 18 25.85 24.20 -9.66
CA THR A 18 25.04 24.00 -8.46
C THR A 18 24.34 22.68 -8.60
N ALA A 19 24.88 21.62 -7.99
CA ALA A 19 24.12 20.38 -7.80
C ALA A 19 22.91 20.72 -6.91
N SER A 20 21.69 20.69 -7.46
CA SER A 20 20.48 20.74 -6.64
C SER A 20 20.50 19.53 -5.68
N PRO A 21 20.29 19.72 -4.38
CA PRO A 21 20.16 18.61 -3.48
C PRO A 21 18.97 17.75 -3.94
N ALA A 22 19.20 16.46 -4.13
CA ALA A 22 18.13 15.50 -4.40
C ALA A 22 17.14 15.59 -3.23
N GLN A 23 15.90 15.94 -3.53
CA GLN A 23 14.86 16.05 -2.52
C GLN A 23 14.62 14.65 -1.93
N ALA A 24 14.74 14.52 -0.61
CA ALA A 24 14.43 13.26 0.06
C ALA A 24 12.99 12.85 -0.26
N PRO A 25 12.71 11.54 -0.48
CA PRO A 25 11.36 11.07 -0.76
C PRO A 25 10.40 11.48 0.37
N ALA A 26 9.21 11.94 0.01
CA ALA A 26 8.18 12.30 0.98
C ALA A 26 7.65 11.04 1.67
N SER A 27 7.47 11.09 2.98
CA SER A 27 6.81 10.01 3.72
C SER A 27 5.33 9.93 3.32
N ILE A 28 4.85 8.72 3.07
CA ILE A 28 3.45 8.45 2.74
C ILE A 28 2.63 7.99 3.94
N GLY A 29 3.27 7.75 5.08
CA GLY A 29 2.62 7.29 6.31
C GLY A 29 3.63 6.97 7.40
N THR A 30 3.13 6.41 8.50
CA THR A 30 3.93 6.00 9.64
C THR A 30 3.41 4.69 10.24
N VAL A 31 4.28 4.00 10.97
CA VAL A 31 3.89 2.92 11.88
C VAL A 31 3.19 3.52 13.09
N ASP A 32 1.91 3.22 13.27
CA ASP A 32 1.09 3.75 14.36
C ASP A 32 1.14 2.86 15.61
N ALA A 33 1.09 1.53 15.42
CA ALA A 33 1.21 0.55 16.49
C ALA A 33 1.79 -0.77 15.97
N LEU A 34 2.47 -1.52 16.79
CA LEU A 34 2.94 -2.87 16.46
C LEU A 34 3.07 -3.75 17.71
N VAL A 35 2.91 -5.05 17.49
CA VAL A 35 3.21 -6.12 18.45
C VAL A 35 3.98 -7.21 17.73
N GLY A 36 5.01 -7.75 18.37
CA GLY A 36 5.87 -8.76 17.77
C GLY A 36 6.88 -8.20 16.77
N ASP A 37 7.50 -9.08 16.00
CA ASP A 37 8.58 -8.73 15.06
C ASP A 37 8.02 -8.33 13.71
N CYS A 38 8.32 -7.09 13.31
CA CYS A 38 7.97 -6.54 12.01
C CYS A 38 9.21 -5.91 11.37
N THR A 39 9.35 -6.06 10.06
CA THR A 39 10.49 -5.55 9.32
C THR A 39 10.07 -4.77 8.07
N VAL A 40 10.96 -3.90 7.59
CA VAL A 40 10.82 -3.20 6.32
C VAL A 40 12.10 -3.35 5.50
N VAL A 41 11.95 -3.57 4.19
CA VAL A 41 12.99 -3.43 3.19
C VAL A 41 12.66 -2.19 2.37
N ARG A 42 13.57 -1.22 2.36
CA ARG A 42 13.42 0.02 1.59
C ARG A 42 13.63 -0.21 0.10
N PHE A 43 12.97 0.57 -0.73
CA PHE A 43 13.20 0.53 -2.16
C PHE A 43 14.69 0.75 -2.49
N GLY A 44 15.26 -0.14 -3.30
CA GLY A 44 16.68 -0.11 -3.68
C GLY A 44 17.65 -0.62 -2.61
N GLU A 45 17.18 -1.06 -1.43
CA GLU A 45 18.00 -1.68 -0.40
C GLU A 45 17.77 -3.19 -0.36
N SER A 46 18.79 -3.94 0.07
CA SER A 46 18.72 -5.41 0.21
C SER A 46 18.55 -5.87 1.66
N GLY A 47 18.71 -4.97 2.62
CA GLY A 47 18.68 -5.27 4.04
C GLY A 47 17.31 -5.01 4.68
N ALA A 48 16.75 -5.99 5.39
CA ALA A 48 15.59 -5.78 6.24
C ALA A 48 15.99 -5.01 7.52
N ARG A 49 15.16 -4.07 7.93
CA ARG A 49 15.29 -3.29 9.18
C ARG A 49 14.07 -3.55 10.06
N ALA A 50 14.27 -3.65 11.36
CA ALA A 50 13.17 -3.73 12.31
C ALA A 50 12.32 -2.44 12.27
N LEU A 51 11.00 -2.61 12.30
CA LEU A 51 10.06 -1.51 12.46
C LEU A 51 9.88 -1.15 13.93
N ALA A 52 9.60 0.12 14.17
CA ALA A 52 9.19 0.66 15.47
C ALA A 52 8.06 1.66 15.27
N VAL A 53 7.27 1.92 16.30
CA VAL A 53 6.26 2.98 16.29
C VAL A 53 6.90 4.31 15.91
N GLY A 54 6.25 5.06 15.02
CA GLY A 54 6.75 6.31 14.46
C GLY A 54 7.71 6.15 13.27
N THR A 55 8.06 4.92 12.86
CA THR A 55 8.86 4.71 11.64
C THR A 55 8.12 5.24 10.43
N ALA A 56 8.73 6.15 9.67
CA ALA A 56 8.18 6.68 8.44
C ALA A 56 8.14 5.62 7.32
N LEU A 57 7.08 5.65 6.52
CA LEU A 57 6.84 4.75 5.39
C LEU A 57 7.02 5.52 4.07
N TYR A 58 7.51 4.84 3.06
CA TYR A 58 7.75 5.40 1.74
C TYR A 58 7.20 4.51 0.63
N GLU A 59 6.92 5.10 -0.51
CA GLU A 59 6.62 4.35 -1.72
C GLU A 59 7.77 3.39 -2.06
N GLY A 60 7.43 2.16 -2.44
CA GLY A 60 8.38 1.10 -2.71
C GLY A 60 8.84 0.30 -1.48
N ASP A 61 8.39 0.65 -0.26
CA ASP A 61 8.68 -0.14 0.93
C ASP A 61 8.02 -1.51 0.86
N ARG A 62 8.73 -2.54 1.31
CA ARG A 62 8.18 -3.87 1.52
C ARG A 62 8.21 -4.21 3.00
N ILE A 63 7.05 -4.48 3.56
CA ILE A 63 6.82 -4.68 4.99
C ILE A 63 6.46 -6.13 5.24
N ARG A 64 7.03 -6.72 6.30
CA ARG A 64 6.72 -8.07 6.75
C ARG A 64 6.41 -8.10 8.23
N THR A 65 5.41 -8.90 8.57
CA THR A 65 5.08 -9.28 9.95
C THR A 65 5.41 -10.75 10.14
N GLU A 66 6.07 -11.10 11.24
CA GLU A 66 6.37 -12.48 11.60
C GLU A 66 5.16 -13.18 12.26
N ALA A 67 5.30 -14.46 12.57
CA ALA A 67 4.27 -15.24 13.25
C ALA A 67 3.90 -14.59 14.60
N GLY A 68 2.60 -14.44 14.87
CA GLY A 68 2.07 -13.78 16.05
C GLY A 68 2.20 -12.25 16.07
N ALA A 69 2.88 -11.65 15.08
CA ALA A 69 3.01 -10.20 15.00
C ALA A 69 1.76 -9.53 14.42
N ARG A 70 1.56 -8.27 14.80
CA ARG A 70 0.51 -7.39 14.25
C ARG A 70 1.05 -5.99 14.08
N LEU A 71 0.60 -5.30 13.04
CA LEU A 71 1.11 -3.99 12.66
C LEU A 71 -0.04 -3.10 12.20
N ARG A 72 -0.05 -1.85 12.68
CA ARG A 72 -0.96 -0.80 12.22
C ARG A 72 -0.17 0.30 11.56
N LEU A 73 -0.56 0.62 10.33
CA LEU A 73 0.01 1.67 9.51
C LEU A 73 -1.02 2.78 9.35
N ALA A 74 -0.60 4.03 9.54
CA ALA A 74 -1.42 5.21 9.28
C ALA A 74 -0.83 5.99 8.11
N PHE A 75 -1.61 6.19 7.06
CA PHE A 75 -1.19 6.91 5.85
C PHE A 75 -1.61 8.39 5.90
N VAL A 76 -0.92 9.22 5.13
CA VAL A 76 -1.16 10.68 5.09
C VAL A 76 -2.51 11.06 4.48
N ASP A 77 -3.19 10.13 3.80
CA ASP A 77 -4.53 10.28 3.24
C ASP A 77 -5.66 9.90 4.22
N GLY A 78 -5.31 9.51 5.45
CA GLY A 78 -6.22 9.03 6.47
C GLY A 78 -6.51 7.51 6.39
N THR A 79 -6.00 6.82 5.38
CA THR A 79 -6.13 5.35 5.30
C THR A 79 -5.40 4.69 6.45
N VAL A 80 -6.03 3.68 7.04
CA VAL A 80 -5.40 2.79 8.02
C VAL A 80 -5.31 1.39 7.44
N VAL A 81 -4.11 0.80 7.48
CA VAL A 81 -3.88 -0.60 7.11
C VAL A 81 -3.41 -1.36 8.35
N GLN A 82 -4.11 -2.43 8.68
CA GLN A 82 -3.73 -3.34 9.75
C GLN A 82 -3.29 -4.67 9.16
N LEU A 83 -2.12 -5.14 9.56
CA LEU A 83 -1.56 -6.42 9.14
C LEU A 83 -1.60 -7.39 10.31
N GLY A 84 -2.10 -8.59 10.07
CA GLY A 84 -1.93 -9.72 10.98
C GLY A 84 -0.59 -10.41 10.79
N GLU A 85 -0.46 -11.56 11.40
CA GLU A 85 0.77 -12.36 11.33
C GLU A 85 1.10 -12.85 9.92
N SER A 86 2.39 -13.12 9.68
CA SER A 86 2.91 -13.72 8.45
C SER A 86 2.47 -12.98 7.17
N THR A 87 2.32 -11.66 7.26
CA THR A 87 1.88 -10.82 6.15
C THR A 87 3.08 -10.18 5.44
N ASP A 88 3.05 -10.20 4.11
CA ASP A 88 4.03 -9.55 3.24
C ASP A 88 3.30 -8.53 2.36
N LEU A 89 3.54 -7.23 2.65
CA LEU A 89 2.92 -6.08 2.00
C LEU A 89 3.96 -5.24 1.27
N ALA A 90 3.70 -4.90 0.01
CA ALA A 90 4.45 -3.89 -0.74
C ALA A 90 3.60 -2.62 -0.92
N LEU A 91 4.21 -1.47 -0.71
CA LEU A 91 3.64 -0.14 -0.95
C LEU A 91 4.06 0.33 -2.35
N ASP A 92 3.43 -0.23 -3.39
CA ASP A 92 3.91 -0.10 -4.78
C ASP A 92 3.73 1.31 -5.35
N TRP A 93 2.60 1.96 -5.06
CA TRP A 93 2.30 3.29 -5.56
C TRP A 93 1.44 4.06 -4.58
N PHE A 94 1.79 5.32 -4.32
CA PHE A 94 1.02 6.19 -3.46
C PHE A 94 1.04 7.65 -3.94
N LEU A 95 -0.08 8.11 -4.49
CA LEU A 95 -0.30 9.49 -4.87
C LEU A 95 -1.48 10.05 -4.09
N HIS A 96 -1.24 11.06 -3.26
CA HIS A 96 -2.27 11.82 -2.58
C HIS A 96 -2.08 13.31 -2.89
N ALA A 97 -2.97 13.86 -3.71
CA ALA A 97 -2.96 15.26 -4.14
C ALA A 97 -4.35 15.88 -3.90
N PRO A 98 -4.67 16.23 -2.64
CA PRO A 98 -5.99 16.71 -2.26
C PRO A 98 -6.40 18.00 -2.99
N ASP A 99 -5.46 18.91 -3.24
CA ASP A 99 -5.72 20.15 -3.99
C ASP A 99 -6.15 19.87 -5.45
N ALA A 100 -5.68 18.77 -6.04
CA ALA A 100 -6.10 18.28 -7.35
C ALA A 100 -7.32 17.34 -7.29
N GLY A 101 -7.80 17.01 -6.09
CA GLY A 101 -8.88 16.04 -5.87
C GLY A 101 -8.51 14.63 -6.32
N THR A 102 -7.21 14.27 -6.28
CA THR A 102 -6.69 13.02 -6.83
C THR A 102 -6.04 12.18 -5.73
N GLN A 103 -6.35 10.88 -5.74
CA GLN A 103 -5.74 9.87 -4.88
C GLN A 103 -5.60 8.58 -5.69
N ASN A 104 -4.37 8.06 -5.81
CA ASN A 104 -4.12 6.78 -6.45
C ASN A 104 -3.20 5.96 -5.54
N VAL A 105 -3.68 4.83 -5.09
CA VAL A 105 -2.94 3.94 -4.20
C VAL A 105 -2.97 2.52 -4.76
N LEU A 106 -1.82 1.88 -4.83
CA LEU A 106 -1.67 0.48 -5.16
C LEU A 106 -0.85 -0.21 -4.06
N LEU A 107 -1.50 -1.11 -3.35
CA LEU A 107 -0.87 -2.01 -2.40
C LEU A 107 -0.82 -3.42 -2.97
N ARG A 108 0.23 -4.17 -2.68
CA ARG A 108 0.31 -5.59 -3.04
C ARG A 108 0.57 -6.44 -1.80
N VAL A 109 -0.29 -7.44 -1.59
CA VAL A 109 -0.14 -8.41 -0.50
C VAL A 109 0.09 -9.78 -1.09
N SER A 110 1.28 -10.34 -0.91
CA SER A 110 1.64 -11.66 -1.43
C SER A 110 1.24 -12.81 -0.51
N SER A 111 1.07 -12.54 0.78
CA SER A 111 0.59 -13.52 1.78
C SER A 111 0.12 -12.82 3.05
N GLY A 112 -0.68 -13.51 3.85
CA GLY A 112 -1.10 -13.09 5.18
C GLY A 112 -2.49 -12.49 5.24
N ILE A 113 -2.85 -11.93 6.39
CA ILE A 113 -4.15 -11.33 6.64
C ILE A 113 -4.02 -9.83 6.88
N PHE A 114 -4.89 -9.04 6.26
CA PHE A 114 -4.84 -7.58 6.37
C PHE A 114 -6.23 -6.97 6.35
N ARG A 115 -6.37 -5.81 6.98
CA ARG A 115 -7.58 -4.97 7.00
C ARG A 115 -7.23 -3.60 6.46
N VAL A 116 -8.09 -3.05 5.61
CA VAL A 116 -7.98 -1.68 5.09
C VAL A 116 -9.22 -0.91 5.51
N ILE A 117 -8.98 0.23 6.15
CA ILE A 117 -10.02 1.19 6.56
C ILE A 117 -9.76 2.47 5.79
N LEU A 118 -10.65 2.79 4.84
CA LEU A 118 -10.56 3.95 3.97
C LEU A 118 -11.78 4.85 4.22
N GLU A 119 -11.60 5.94 4.96
CA GLU A 119 -12.68 6.87 5.32
C GLU A 119 -12.87 7.99 4.30
N LEU A 120 -11.76 8.55 3.79
CA LEU A 120 -11.77 9.69 2.88
C LEU A 120 -11.65 9.23 1.43
N VAL A 121 -12.58 9.71 0.58
CA VAL A 121 -12.54 9.45 -0.86
C VAL A 121 -12.53 10.77 -1.62
N LEU A 122 -11.45 11.05 -2.33
CA LEU A 122 -11.36 12.19 -3.23
C LEU A 122 -12.16 11.93 -4.52
N PRO A 123 -12.62 12.97 -5.24
CA PRO A 123 -13.43 12.81 -6.46
C PRO A 123 -12.78 11.92 -7.53
N ARG A 124 -11.45 11.95 -7.64
CA ARG A 124 -10.66 11.13 -8.56
C ARG A 124 -9.79 10.15 -7.77
N ALA A 125 -10.44 9.28 -7.00
CA ALA A 125 -9.75 8.28 -6.21
C ALA A 125 -9.77 6.92 -6.92
N ALA A 126 -8.60 6.27 -6.94
CA ALA A 126 -8.43 4.86 -7.22
C ALA A 126 -7.60 4.25 -6.10
N PHE A 127 -8.21 3.38 -5.32
CA PHE A 127 -7.53 2.62 -4.28
C PHE A 127 -7.66 1.13 -4.61
N GLU A 128 -6.54 0.51 -4.89
CA GLU A 128 -6.47 -0.87 -5.34
C GLU A 128 -5.53 -1.68 -4.45
N VAL A 129 -5.98 -2.87 -4.07
CA VAL A 129 -5.13 -3.86 -3.41
C VAL A 129 -5.08 -5.11 -4.25
N GLN A 130 -3.88 -5.52 -4.62
CA GLN A 130 -3.62 -6.74 -5.36
C GLN A 130 -3.09 -7.82 -4.42
N THR A 131 -3.61 -9.02 -4.58
CA THR A 131 -3.07 -10.23 -3.95
C THR A 131 -2.51 -11.17 -5.03
N THR A 132 -2.15 -12.37 -4.64
CA THR A 132 -1.72 -13.43 -5.58
C THR A 132 -2.82 -13.87 -6.54
N THR A 133 -4.10 -13.74 -6.17
CA THR A 133 -5.23 -14.24 -6.95
C THR A 133 -6.31 -13.20 -7.22
N ALA A 134 -6.34 -12.10 -6.49
CA ALA A 134 -7.43 -11.12 -6.56
C ALA A 134 -6.95 -9.68 -6.69
N VAL A 135 -7.81 -8.86 -7.27
CA VAL A 135 -7.72 -7.40 -7.25
C VAL A 135 -8.98 -6.88 -6.57
N ALA A 136 -8.78 -6.12 -5.49
CA ALA A 136 -9.83 -5.42 -4.76
C ALA A 136 -9.76 -3.92 -5.07
N SER A 137 -10.84 -3.36 -5.62
CA SER A 137 -10.99 -1.93 -5.85
C SER A 137 -12.01 -1.39 -4.85
N VAL A 138 -11.63 -0.34 -4.11
CA VAL A 138 -12.39 0.14 -2.95
C VAL A 138 -12.68 1.63 -3.02
N ARG A 139 -13.80 2.01 -2.40
CA ARG A 139 -14.20 3.39 -2.28
C ARG A 139 -14.96 3.61 -0.97
N GLY A 140 -14.27 4.18 0.04
CA GLY A 140 -14.86 4.44 1.35
C GLY A 140 -15.34 3.15 2.02
N THR A 141 -14.41 2.29 2.47
CA THR A 141 -14.72 0.94 2.91
C THR A 141 -13.89 0.52 4.10
N ASP A 142 -14.45 -0.39 4.90
CA ASP A 142 -13.73 -1.20 5.87
C ASP A 142 -13.87 -2.67 5.46
N TRP A 143 -12.75 -3.33 5.22
CA TRP A 143 -12.75 -4.70 4.71
C TRP A 143 -11.48 -5.45 5.11
N ILE A 144 -11.57 -6.77 5.13
CA ILE A 144 -10.48 -7.66 5.50
C ILE A 144 -10.29 -8.71 4.40
N ALA A 145 -9.03 -9.06 4.14
CA ALA A 145 -8.71 -10.20 3.30
C ALA A 145 -7.57 -11.04 3.90
N GLU A 146 -7.62 -12.32 3.59
CA GLU A 146 -6.55 -13.27 3.83
C GLU A 146 -6.08 -13.84 2.50
N ALA A 147 -4.81 -13.60 2.19
CA ALA A 147 -4.15 -14.04 0.97
C ALA A 147 -3.23 -15.23 1.26
N THR A 148 -3.38 -16.28 0.46
CA THR A 148 -2.45 -17.40 0.36
C THR A 148 -1.93 -17.50 -1.08
N PRO A 149 -0.93 -18.33 -1.39
CA PRO A 149 -0.52 -18.55 -2.78
C PRO A 149 -1.66 -19.06 -3.69
N GLU A 150 -2.63 -19.80 -3.13
CA GLU A 150 -3.68 -20.50 -3.86
C GLU A 150 -4.98 -19.72 -3.96
N ALA A 151 -5.28 -18.88 -2.96
CA ALA A 151 -6.56 -18.20 -2.88
C ALA A 151 -6.51 -16.93 -2.04
N THR A 152 -7.47 -16.04 -2.29
CA THR A 152 -7.76 -14.87 -1.43
C THR A 152 -9.20 -14.94 -0.96
N ALA A 153 -9.38 -14.93 0.37
CA ALA A 153 -10.69 -14.83 1.02
C ALA A 153 -10.91 -13.38 1.45
N ILE A 154 -12.04 -12.78 1.09
CA ILE A 154 -12.31 -11.35 1.28
C ILE A 154 -13.68 -11.16 1.89
N VAL A 155 -13.80 -10.23 2.85
CA VAL A 155 -15.08 -9.81 3.45
C VAL A 155 -15.14 -8.29 3.58
N ALA A 156 -16.26 -7.71 3.17
CA ALA A 156 -16.57 -6.31 3.44
C ALA A 156 -17.21 -6.18 4.82
N LEU A 157 -16.74 -5.25 5.64
CA LEU A 157 -17.35 -4.90 6.93
C LEU A 157 -18.28 -3.70 6.78
N GLU A 158 -17.81 -2.66 6.06
CA GLU A 158 -18.57 -1.46 5.74
C GLU A 158 -18.29 -1.03 4.30
N GLY A 159 -19.24 -0.33 3.67
CA GLY A 159 -19.11 0.16 2.30
C GLY A 159 -19.22 -0.96 1.26
N GLN A 160 -18.55 -0.79 0.13
CA GLN A 160 -18.57 -1.72 -1.00
C GLN A 160 -17.17 -2.00 -1.53
N VAL A 161 -16.88 -3.26 -1.82
CA VAL A 161 -15.61 -3.71 -2.39
C VAL A 161 -15.88 -4.42 -3.70
N ALA A 162 -15.33 -3.91 -4.81
CA ALA A 162 -15.37 -4.60 -6.10
C ALA A 162 -14.17 -5.54 -6.21
N ILE A 163 -14.45 -6.81 -6.48
CA ILE A 163 -13.44 -7.88 -6.52
C ILE A 163 -13.44 -8.56 -7.88
N ARG A 164 -12.28 -8.68 -8.48
CA ARG A 164 -12.05 -9.49 -9.68
C ARG A 164 -10.84 -10.42 -9.51
N ASN A 165 -10.71 -11.39 -10.38
CA ASN A 165 -9.49 -12.18 -10.47
C ASN A 165 -8.33 -11.30 -10.93
N ILE A 166 -7.10 -11.57 -10.46
CA ILE A 166 -5.89 -10.88 -10.91
C ILE A 166 -5.56 -11.23 -12.37
N GLU A 167 -5.94 -12.43 -12.83
CA GLU A 167 -5.76 -12.89 -14.21
C GLU A 167 -6.83 -12.29 -15.14
N PRO A 168 -6.47 -11.38 -16.05
CA PRO A 168 -7.45 -10.71 -16.91
C PRO A 168 -8.22 -11.66 -17.86
N ALA A 169 -7.68 -12.85 -18.12
CA ALA A 169 -8.33 -13.86 -18.93
C ALA A 169 -9.49 -14.57 -18.21
N LEU A 170 -9.63 -14.37 -16.89
CA LEU A 170 -10.73 -14.86 -16.07
C LEU A 170 -11.73 -13.72 -15.77
N PRO A 171 -12.66 -13.42 -16.71
CA PRO A 171 -13.58 -12.31 -16.54
C PRO A 171 -14.60 -12.60 -15.46
N GLY A 172 -15.08 -11.55 -14.83
CA GLY A 172 -16.09 -11.60 -13.78
C GLY A 172 -15.65 -10.70 -12.61
N GLU A 173 -16.56 -9.88 -12.18
CA GLU A 173 -16.42 -9.01 -11.01
C GLU A 173 -17.61 -9.23 -10.09
N VAL A 174 -17.36 -9.24 -8.79
CA VAL A 174 -18.40 -9.23 -7.77
C VAL A 174 -18.23 -7.98 -6.92
N VAL A 175 -19.34 -7.42 -6.45
CA VAL A 175 -19.34 -6.32 -5.48
C VAL A 175 -19.85 -6.86 -4.17
N LEU A 176 -19.05 -6.74 -3.12
CA LEU A 176 -19.41 -7.14 -1.77
C LEU A 176 -20.03 -5.95 -1.04
N GLY A 177 -21.19 -6.18 -0.44
CA GLY A 177 -21.79 -5.29 0.56
C GLY A 177 -21.40 -5.70 1.99
N PRO A 178 -21.84 -4.90 3.01
CA PRO A 178 -21.50 -5.16 4.40
C PRO A 178 -21.89 -6.57 4.86
N GLY A 179 -20.93 -7.30 5.43
CA GLY A 179 -21.08 -8.67 5.90
C GLY A 179 -20.95 -9.75 4.81
N GLU A 180 -20.87 -9.36 3.55
CA GLU A 180 -20.67 -10.29 2.44
C GLU A 180 -19.19 -10.57 2.20
N GLY A 181 -18.90 -11.81 1.78
CA GLY A 181 -17.56 -12.23 1.42
C GLY A 181 -17.55 -13.15 0.20
N THR A 182 -16.37 -13.24 -0.39
CA THR A 182 -16.04 -14.08 -1.56
C THR A 182 -14.71 -14.77 -1.38
N THR A 183 -14.43 -15.74 -2.22
CA THR A 183 -13.10 -16.34 -2.38
C THR A 183 -12.72 -16.31 -3.85
N VAL A 184 -11.47 -15.94 -4.12
CA VAL A 184 -10.87 -15.92 -5.45
C VAL A 184 -9.72 -16.89 -5.48
N THR A 185 -9.78 -17.89 -6.36
CA THR A 185 -8.68 -18.82 -6.66
C THR A 185 -7.94 -18.40 -7.92
N ALA A 186 -6.77 -18.95 -8.16
CA ALA A 186 -5.94 -18.56 -9.30
C ALA A 186 -6.56 -18.91 -10.67
N ASP A 187 -7.46 -19.88 -10.71
CA ASP A 187 -7.98 -20.52 -11.93
C ASP A 187 -9.48 -20.26 -12.18
N ALA A 188 -10.14 -19.48 -11.33
CA ALA A 188 -11.56 -19.22 -11.45
C ALA A 188 -11.95 -17.76 -11.14
N PRO A 189 -13.06 -17.25 -11.69
CA PRO A 189 -13.66 -16.00 -11.24
C PRO A 189 -13.97 -16.00 -9.74
N PRO A 190 -14.16 -14.82 -9.11
CA PRO A 190 -14.62 -14.75 -7.73
C PRO A 190 -15.90 -15.57 -7.53
N THR A 191 -16.00 -16.26 -6.38
CA THR A 191 -17.26 -16.94 -6.03
C THR A 191 -18.38 -15.91 -5.81
N ALA A 192 -19.63 -16.32 -5.99
CA ALA A 192 -20.77 -15.44 -5.69
C ALA A 192 -20.70 -14.93 -4.23
N PRO A 193 -21.04 -13.65 -3.98
CA PRO A 193 -21.08 -13.11 -2.63
C PRO A 193 -21.97 -13.92 -1.70
N THR A 194 -21.50 -14.17 -0.49
CA THR A 194 -22.27 -14.84 0.56
C THR A 194 -22.10 -14.11 1.88
N VAL A 195 -23.14 -14.08 2.70
CA VAL A 195 -23.03 -13.49 4.05
C VAL A 195 -22.18 -14.40 4.94
N TRP A 196 -21.10 -13.85 5.49
CA TRP A 196 -20.27 -14.59 6.46
C TRP A 196 -20.87 -14.48 7.86
N GLY A 197 -20.91 -15.59 8.57
CA GLY A 197 -21.35 -15.62 9.96
C GLY A 197 -20.42 -14.81 10.88
N ASP A 198 -20.99 -14.29 11.98
CA ASP A 198 -20.28 -13.42 12.93
C ASP A 198 -18.98 -14.03 13.46
N ALA A 199 -18.98 -15.34 13.77
CA ALA A 199 -17.81 -16.03 14.28
C ALA A 199 -16.60 -15.93 13.32
N ARG A 200 -16.83 -16.11 12.01
CA ARG A 200 -15.79 -15.99 10.99
C ARG A 200 -15.31 -14.55 10.84
N ARG A 201 -16.23 -13.59 10.80
CA ARG A 201 -15.87 -12.16 10.72
C ARG A 201 -15.06 -11.71 11.92
N ASN A 202 -15.49 -12.07 13.12
CA ASN A 202 -14.80 -11.72 14.36
C ASN A 202 -13.40 -12.33 14.42
N GLN A 203 -13.20 -13.57 13.96
CA GLN A 203 -11.89 -14.18 13.84
C GLN A 203 -10.94 -13.36 12.94
N PHE A 204 -11.43 -12.85 11.80
CA PHE A 204 -10.64 -12.01 10.89
C PHE A 204 -10.31 -10.66 11.53
N ILE A 205 -11.27 -10.04 12.21
CA ILE A 205 -11.08 -8.77 12.93
C ILE A 205 -10.03 -8.94 14.04
N GLU A 206 -10.14 -9.96 14.88
CA GLU A 206 -9.21 -10.22 15.98
C GLU A 206 -7.76 -10.45 15.49
N ARG A 207 -7.60 -11.16 14.38
CA ARG A 207 -6.29 -11.44 13.79
C ARG A 207 -5.60 -10.21 13.21
N THR A 208 -6.33 -9.16 12.87
CA THR A 208 -5.80 -7.91 12.31
C THR A 208 -5.76 -6.77 13.33
N THR A 209 -6.49 -6.84 14.42
CA THR A 209 -6.53 -5.77 15.43
C THR A 209 -5.24 -5.75 16.24
N VAL A 210 -4.56 -4.60 16.28
CA VAL A 210 -3.44 -4.34 17.17
C VAL A 210 -4.01 -3.85 18.49
N PRO A 211 -3.67 -4.51 19.63
CA PRO A 211 -4.20 -4.13 20.95
C PRO A 211 -3.70 -2.78 21.46
#